data_9e6fb64e5b8c0e2fd3cba280ce923461
#
_entry.id   9e6fb64e5b8c0e2fd3cba280ce923461
#
_cell.length_a   1.000
_cell.length_b   1.000
_cell.length_c   1.000
_cell.angle_alpha   90.00
_cell.angle_beta   90.00
_cell.angle_gamma   90.00
#
_symmetry.space_group_name_H-M   'P 1'
#
loop_
_entity.id
_entity.type
_entity.pdbx_description
1 polymer ?
#
loop_
_entity_poly.entity_id
_entity_poly.type
_entity_poly.pdbx_seq_one_letter_code
_entity_poly.pdbx_strand_id
1 'polypeptide(L)'
;MNFLPNAELFFLSRKKLVRKSTTSLFEGKDVLLIGLNAAYSPTDTEMVKEYEAAYDTFIKDTEVDEIYFVCMNDPYVMDAWWKSMKIKKCKYLPDGNGALSMRIDNQGGMSGGLTVNEMYNKGMGKRTWRFALLLEDNCQMTYLEEETPGGSQGTRDNLPNDPYELTTPELVLAHLKNRNQQERIQKLNTASQDLSLPK
;
A
#
# COMPACT_ATOMS: atom_id res chain seq x y z
N MET A 1 -0.54 4.02 -18.40
CA MET A 1 -0.04 3.13 -17.34
C MET A 1 0.56 4.01 -16.26
N ASN A 2 0.15 3.84 -15.03
CA ASN A 2 0.68 4.60 -13.90
C ASN A 2 1.71 3.75 -13.17
N PHE A 3 2.91 4.30 -12.98
CA PHE A 3 3.98 3.64 -12.23
C PHE A 3 4.20 4.34 -10.91
N LEU A 4 4.58 3.57 -9.88
CA LEU A 4 4.96 4.14 -8.62
C LEU A 4 6.16 5.09 -8.81
N PRO A 5 6.11 6.30 -8.26
CA PRO A 5 7.25 7.23 -8.33
C PRO A 5 8.50 6.64 -7.69
N ASN A 6 9.65 6.80 -8.36
CA ASN A 6 10.92 6.46 -7.72
C ASN A 6 11.24 7.49 -6.62
N ALA A 7 11.14 7.08 -5.38
CA ALA A 7 11.42 7.90 -4.19
C ALA A 7 12.58 7.32 -3.40
N GLU A 8 13.37 8.20 -2.80
CA GLU A 8 14.45 7.83 -1.90
C GLU A 8 13.98 7.87 -0.45
N LEU A 9 14.03 6.72 0.22
CA LEU A 9 13.60 6.53 1.59
C LEU A 9 14.79 6.17 2.47
N PHE A 10 14.72 6.56 3.73
CA PHE A 10 15.78 6.30 4.70
C PHE A 10 15.32 5.29 5.74
N PHE A 11 16.13 4.29 6.00
CA PHE A 11 15.86 3.21 6.94
C PHE A 11 16.89 3.21 8.05
N LEU A 12 16.50 2.80 9.25
CA LEU A 12 17.45 2.58 10.33
C LEU A 12 18.01 1.14 10.24
N SER A 13 19.31 1.01 9.96
CA SER A 13 20.03 -0.27 9.94
C SER A 13 21.25 -0.20 10.84
N ARG A 14 21.33 -1.06 11.84
CA ARG A 14 22.46 -1.09 12.81
C ARG A 14 22.80 0.30 13.37
N LYS A 15 21.78 1.08 13.74
CA LYS A 15 21.87 2.46 14.25
C LYS A 15 22.39 3.51 13.24
N LYS A 16 22.46 3.17 11.94
CA LYS A 16 22.85 4.09 10.87
C LYS A 16 21.68 4.27 9.91
N LEU A 17 21.52 5.46 9.35
CA LEU A 17 20.58 5.71 8.28
C LEU A 17 21.12 5.16 6.97
N VAL A 18 20.34 4.33 6.32
CA VAL A 18 20.62 3.74 5.01
C VAL A 18 19.57 4.19 4.03
N ARG A 19 19.98 4.71 2.89
CA ARG A 19 19.12 5.17 1.81
C ARG A 19 18.81 4.01 0.85
N LYS A 20 17.53 3.90 0.45
CA LYS A 20 17.07 2.96 -0.58
C LYS A 20 16.04 3.64 -1.47
N SER A 21 16.04 3.33 -2.75
CA SER A 21 15.00 3.78 -3.68
C SER A 21 13.83 2.78 -3.71
N THR A 22 12.62 3.26 -3.98
CA THR A 22 11.45 2.39 -4.15
C THR A 22 11.65 1.41 -5.30
N THR A 23 12.25 1.85 -6.41
CA THR A 23 12.60 0.96 -7.52
C THR A 23 13.48 -0.20 -7.06
N SER A 24 14.55 0.07 -6.30
CA SER A 24 15.45 -1.00 -5.83
C SER A 24 14.84 -1.93 -4.78
N LEU A 25 13.79 -1.48 -4.08
CA LEU A 25 13.07 -2.29 -3.09
C LEU A 25 12.08 -3.25 -3.75
N PHE A 26 11.48 -2.84 -4.86
CA PHE A 26 10.36 -3.52 -5.48
C PHE A 26 10.69 -4.18 -6.83
N GLU A 27 11.93 -4.03 -7.33
CA GLU A 27 12.37 -4.63 -8.58
C GLU A 27 12.14 -6.16 -8.58
N GLY A 28 11.40 -6.62 -9.60
CA GLY A 28 11.08 -8.04 -9.80
C GLY A 28 10.12 -8.64 -8.78
N LYS A 29 9.30 -7.81 -8.12
CA LYS A 29 8.33 -8.26 -7.11
C LYS A 29 6.97 -7.65 -7.34
N ASP A 30 5.95 -8.42 -7.00
CA ASP A 30 4.60 -7.94 -6.83
C ASP A 30 4.39 -7.55 -5.36
N VAL A 31 4.10 -6.28 -5.14
CA VAL A 31 4.09 -5.68 -3.79
C VAL A 31 2.74 -5.10 -3.46
N LEU A 32 2.19 -5.51 -2.33
CA LEU A 32 1.05 -4.83 -1.72
C LEU A 32 1.55 -3.72 -0.81
N LEU A 33 1.30 -2.47 -1.22
CA LEU A 33 1.67 -1.27 -0.48
C LEU A 33 0.46 -0.69 0.24
N ILE A 34 0.55 -0.57 1.56
CA ILE A 34 -0.52 -0.09 2.44
C ILE A 34 -0.14 1.27 3.02
N GLY A 35 -1.03 2.25 2.89
CA GLY A 35 -0.88 3.58 3.49
C GLY A 35 -1.33 3.62 4.95
N LEU A 36 -0.57 4.31 5.80
CA LEU A 36 -0.88 4.50 7.23
C LEU A 36 -0.84 5.99 7.60
N ASN A 37 -1.78 6.44 8.42
CA ASN A 37 -1.82 7.82 8.88
C ASN A 37 -0.68 8.16 9.85
N ALA A 38 -0.47 7.32 10.87
CA ALA A 38 0.51 7.63 11.89
C ALA A 38 0.99 6.39 12.65
N ALA A 39 2.29 6.28 12.85
CA ALA A 39 2.86 5.33 13.80
C ALA A 39 2.25 5.53 15.19
N TYR A 40 2.02 4.44 15.89
CA TYR A 40 1.42 4.38 17.26
C TYR A 40 -0.06 4.79 17.32
N SER A 41 -0.74 5.17 16.22
CA SER A 41 -2.19 5.34 16.28
C SER A 41 -2.89 4.01 16.59
N PRO A 42 -4.00 3.99 17.34
CA PRO A 42 -4.71 2.75 17.65
C PRO A 42 -5.13 1.99 16.39
N THR A 43 -5.79 2.68 15.45
CA THR A 43 -6.30 2.10 14.20
C THR A 43 -5.17 1.55 13.32
N ASP A 44 -4.08 2.32 13.12
CA ASP A 44 -2.96 1.85 12.29
C ASP A 44 -2.20 0.69 12.97
N THR A 45 -2.15 0.69 14.31
CA THR A 45 -1.55 -0.41 15.08
C THR A 45 -2.34 -1.71 14.91
N GLU A 46 -3.66 -1.65 14.90
CA GLU A 46 -4.55 -2.78 14.67
C GLU A 46 -4.39 -3.27 13.23
N MET A 47 -4.51 -2.38 12.25
CA MET A 47 -4.35 -2.67 10.83
C MET A 47 -3.04 -3.42 10.53
N VAL A 48 -1.91 -2.95 11.04
CA VAL A 48 -0.61 -3.62 10.82
C VAL A 48 -0.60 -5.05 11.39
N LYS A 49 -1.18 -5.26 12.59
CA LYS A 49 -1.25 -6.59 13.22
C LYS A 49 -2.16 -7.55 12.46
N GLU A 50 -3.27 -7.07 11.91
CA GLU A 50 -4.19 -7.87 11.12
C GLU A 50 -3.54 -8.32 9.80
N TYR A 51 -2.86 -7.43 9.09
CA TYR A 51 -2.09 -7.79 7.90
C TYR A 51 -0.91 -8.73 8.21
N GLU A 52 -0.22 -8.54 9.33
CA GLU A 52 0.82 -9.48 9.78
C GLU A 52 0.26 -10.87 10.02
N ALA A 53 -0.92 -10.98 10.62
CA ALA A 53 -1.62 -12.24 10.84
C ALA A 53 -2.08 -12.89 9.52
N ALA A 54 -2.55 -12.09 8.56
CA ALA A 54 -3.02 -12.53 7.26
C ALA A 54 -1.88 -12.76 6.23
N TYR A 55 -0.64 -12.38 6.54
CA TYR A 55 0.48 -12.35 5.60
C TYR A 55 0.64 -13.64 4.77
N ASP A 56 0.70 -14.80 5.45
CA ASP A 56 0.91 -16.09 4.76
C ASP A 56 -0.25 -16.42 3.80
N THR A 57 -1.45 -15.97 4.12
CA THR A 57 -2.63 -16.14 3.25
C THR A 57 -2.50 -15.28 1.99
N PHE A 58 -2.02 -14.03 2.11
CA PHE A 58 -1.75 -13.20 0.94
C PHE A 58 -0.71 -13.86 0.02
N ILE A 59 0.44 -14.25 0.57
CA ILE A 59 1.52 -14.87 -0.23
C ILE A 59 1.07 -16.18 -0.89
N LYS A 60 0.27 -16.98 -0.22
CA LYS A 60 -0.19 -18.27 -0.73
C LYS A 60 -1.30 -18.14 -1.78
N ASP A 61 -2.26 -17.24 -1.54
CA ASP A 61 -3.54 -17.23 -2.25
C ASP A 61 -3.61 -16.12 -3.33
N THR A 62 -2.60 -15.25 -3.40
CA THR A 62 -2.46 -14.20 -4.40
C THR A 62 -1.08 -14.28 -5.06
N GLU A 63 -0.78 -13.33 -5.95
CA GLU A 63 0.55 -13.22 -6.59
C GLU A 63 1.47 -12.23 -5.87
N VAL A 64 1.06 -11.74 -4.68
CA VAL A 64 1.84 -10.81 -3.85
C VAL A 64 3.06 -11.50 -3.25
N ASP A 65 4.24 -10.93 -3.45
CA ASP A 65 5.50 -11.40 -2.86
C ASP A 65 5.76 -10.79 -1.48
N GLU A 66 5.42 -9.51 -1.30
CA GLU A 66 5.73 -8.76 -0.08
C GLU A 66 4.64 -7.73 0.25
N ILE A 67 4.41 -7.50 1.55
CA ILE A 67 3.52 -6.45 2.04
C ILE A 67 4.35 -5.38 2.72
N TYR A 68 4.22 -4.13 2.24
CA TYR A 68 4.86 -2.95 2.78
C TYR A 68 3.84 -1.94 3.30
N PHE A 69 4.19 -1.27 4.38
CA PHE A 69 3.41 -0.18 4.95
C PHE A 69 4.18 1.14 4.81
N VAL A 70 3.59 2.13 4.16
CA VAL A 70 4.15 3.47 4.04
C VAL A 70 3.50 4.43 5.04
N CYS A 71 4.32 5.21 5.73
CA CYS A 71 3.87 6.19 6.71
C CYS A 71 4.78 7.42 6.69
N MET A 72 4.20 8.63 6.75
CA MET A 72 4.94 9.88 6.84
C MET A 72 5.52 10.11 8.24
N ASN A 73 6.16 9.09 8.79
CA ASN A 73 6.98 9.15 9.99
C ASN A 73 8.45 8.88 9.64
N ASP A 74 9.35 9.38 10.47
CA ASP A 74 10.78 9.20 10.29
C ASP A 74 11.26 7.76 10.58
N PRO A 75 12.47 7.38 10.15
CA PRO A 75 12.96 6.02 10.30
C PRO A 75 13.17 5.57 11.76
N TYR A 76 13.41 6.48 12.70
CA TYR A 76 13.58 6.12 14.12
C TYR A 76 12.23 5.76 14.75
N VAL A 77 11.20 6.55 14.45
CA VAL A 77 9.83 6.28 14.91
C VAL A 77 9.31 4.97 14.31
N MET A 78 9.46 4.76 13.00
CA MET A 78 9.01 3.55 12.33
C MET A 78 9.73 2.30 12.85
N ASP A 79 11.04 2.33 13.03
CA ASP A 79 11.80 1.21 13.56
C ASP A 79 11.39 0.86 15.00
N ALA A 80 11.23 1.86 15.85
CA ALA A 80 10.81 1.67 17.24
C ALA A 80 9.40 1.09 17.33
N TRP A 81 8.47 1.62 16.55
CA TRP A 81 7.09 1.16 16.52
C TRP A 81 6.98 -0.29 16.02
N TRP A 82 7.66 -0.62 14.89
CA TRP A 82 7.68 -1.98 14.33
C TRP A 82 8.19 -3.01 15.33
N LYS A 83 9.28 -2.69 16.02
CA LYS A 83 9.84 -3.52 17.08
C LYS A 83 8.90 -3.69 18.26
N SER A 84 8.21 -2.63 18.66
CA SER A 84 7.25 -2.69 19.80
C SER A 84 6.09 -3.64 19.53
N MET A 85 5.63 -3.71 18.28
CA MET A 85 4.57 -4.63 17.85
C MET A 85 5.07 -6.05 17.55
N LYS A 86 6.39 -6.27 17.50
CA LYS A 86 7.03 -7.55 17.15
C LYS A 86 6.65 -8.05 15.74
N ILE A 87 6.42 -7.15 14.79
CA ILE A 87 6.13 -7.47 13.39
C ILE A 87 7.36 -8.12 12.75
N LYS A 88 7.18 -9.20 11.99
CA LYS A 88 8.26 -10.03 11.45
C LYS A 88 8.20 -10.18 9.93
N LYS A 89 7.00 -10.28 9.35
CA LYS A 89 6.76 -10.61 7.95
C LYS A 89 6.51 -9.35 7.13
N CYS A 90 5.56 -8.54 7.55
CA CYS A 90 5.29 -7.24 6.94
C CYS A 90 6.47 -6.29 7.12
N LYS A 91 6.67 -5.40 6.16
CA LYS A 91 7.77 -4.43 6.12
C LYS A 91 7.24 -3.00 6.19
N TYR A 92 8.08 -2.05 6.55
CA TYR A 92 7.70 -0.63 6.62
C TYR A 92 8.58 0.25 5.71
N LEU A 93 7.99 1.34 5.26
CA LEU A 93 8.63 2.40 4.48
C LEU A 93 8.52 3.72 5.27
N PRO A 94 9.62 4.21 5.84
CA PRO A 94 9.62 5.51 6.51
C PRO A 94 9.63 6.62 5.46
N ASP A 95 8.53 7.31 5.29
CA ASP A 95 8.38 8.41 4.33
C ASP A 95 8.29 9.77 5.03
N GLY A 96 9.17 10.01 6.01
CA GLY A 96 9.17 11.23 6.83
C GLY A 96 9.28 12.54 6.06
N ASN A 97 9.78 12.50 4.84
CA ASN A 97 9.84 13.64 3.93
C ASN A 97 8.61 13.74 3.01
N GLY A 98 7.69 12.78 3.03
CA GLY A 98 6.61 12.68 2.07
C GLY A 98 7.06 12.42 0.63
N ALA A 99 8.28 11.93 0.46
CA ALA A 99 8.90 11.79 -0.86
C ALA A 99 8.17 10.78 -1.76
N LEU A 100 7.51 9.78 -1.18
CA LEU A 100 6.69 8.81 -1.88
C LEU A 100 5.22 9.21 -1.86
N SER A 101 4.63 9.40 -0.68
CA SER A 101 3.19 9.65 -0.50
C SER A 101 2.71 10.86 -1.30
N MET A 102 3.43 11.99 -1.24
CA MET A 102 3.06 13.21 -1.97
C MET A 102 3.20 13.07 -3.49
N ARG A 103 4.03 12.16 -3.99
CA ARG A 103 4.18 11.93 -5.43
C ARG A 103 3.11 10.99 -5.97
N ILE A 104 2.69 9.99 -5.21
CA ILE A 104 1.55 9.15 -5.59
C ILE A 104 0.31 10.03 -5.71
N ASP A 105 0.09 10.93 -4.75
CA ASP A 105 -1.00 11.88 -4.72
C ASP A 105 -1.04 12.78 -5.97
N ASN A 106 0.10 13.38 -6.31
CA ASN A 106 0.22 14.30 -7.45
C ASN A 106 0.07 13.62 -8.83
N GLN A 107 0.18 12.31 -8.92
CA GLN A 107 -0.04 11.58 -10.17
C GLN A 107 -1.53 11.30 -10.45
N GLY A 108 -2.41 11.81 -9.58
CA GLY A 108 -3.85 11.69 -9.79
C GLY A 108 -4.35 10.28 -9.66
N GLY A 109 -3.76 9.44 -8.85
CA GLY A 109 -4.19 8.07 -8.54
C GLY A 109 -4.99 7.36 -9.64
N MET A 110 -5.18 6.08 -9.59
CA MET A 110 -6.03 5.36 -10.57
C MET A 110 -7.50 5.81 -10.52
N SER A 111 -7.94 6.41 -9.43
CA SER A 111 -9.31 6.91 -9.21
C SER A 111 -9.41 8.41 -8.93
N GLY A 112 -8.31 9.17 -9.10
CA GLY A 112 -8.28 10.58 -8.73
C GLY A 112 -8.28 10.79 -7.21
N GLY A 113 -7.96 9.75 -6.46
CA GLY A 113 -7.92 9.77 -5.01
C GLY A 113 -6.62 10.35 -4.46
N LEU A 114 -6.73 10.94 -3.30
CA LEU A 114 -5.61 11.54 -2.58
C LEU A 114 -4.99 10.51 -1.63
N THR A 115 -3.70 10.23 -1.78
CA THR A 115 -2.95 9.38 -0.85
C THR A 115 -2.35 10.18 0.32
N VAL A 116 -2.68 11.47 0.40
CA VAL A 116 -2.25 12.37 1.48
C VAL A 116 -3.47 13.01 2.14
N ASN A 117 -3.41 13.11 3.44
CA ASN A 117 -4.43 13.74 4.29
C ASN A 117 -3.83 14.91 5.06
N GLU A 118 -4.53 16.05 5.09
CA GLU A 118 -4.14 17.23 5.87
C GLU A 118 -4.79 17.19 7.25
N MET A 119 -4.04 16.80 8.26
CA MET A 119 -4.52 16.61 9.64
C MET A 119 -4.03 17.73 10.58
N TYR A 120 -4.04 18.97 10.10
CA TYR A 120 -3.55 20.13 10.85
C TYR A 120 -4.34 20.43 12.12
N ASN A 121 -5.66 20.23 12.10
CA ASN A 121 -6.51 20.42 13.28
C ASN A 121 -6.29 19.38 14.37
N LYS A 122 -5.59 18.27 14.06
CA LYS A 122 -5.17 17.23 15.01
C LYS A 122 -3.69 17.37 15.42
N GLY A 123 -3.02 18.43 14.97
CA GLY A 123 -1.60 18.66 15.25
C GLY A 123 -0.66 17.67 14.56
N MET A 124 -1.13 16.98 13.50
CA MET A 124 -0.38 15.92 12.82
C MET A 124 0.22 16.37 11.47
N GLY A 125 -0.20 17.53 10.95
CA GLY A 125 0.25 18.03 9.66
C GLY A 125 -0.22 17.14 8.50
N LYS A 126 0.59 17.07 7.44
CA LYS A 126 0.32 16.15 6.31
C LYS A 126 0.68 14.72 6.70
N ARG A 127 -0.18 13.77 6.33
CA ARG A 127 -0.02 12.35 6.58
C ARG A 127 -0.38 11.54 5.36
N THR A 128 0.19 10.36 5.23
CA THR A 128 -0.29 9.36 4.28
C THR A 128 -1.73 9.00 4.64
N TRP A 129 -2.59 8.85 3.64
CA TRP A 129 -3.94 8.34 3.84
C TRP A 129 -3.92 6.81 3.91
N ARG A 130 -5.02 6.19 4.42
CA ARG A 130 -5.16 4.74 4.35
C ARG A 130 -5.56 4.33 2.95
N PHE A 131 -4.75 3.50 2.34
CA PHE A 131 -4.99 2.90 1.04
C PHE A 131 -4.35 1.51 0.96
N ALA A 132 -4.81 0.67 0.04
CA ALA A 132 -4.16 -0.55 -0.40
C ALA A 132 -3.87 -0.44 -1.89
N LEU A 133 -2.61 -0.55 -2.29
CA LEU A 133 -2.12 -0.38 -3.65
C LEU A 133 -1.33 -1.62 -4.07
N LEU A 134 -1.73 -2.28 -5.16
CA LEU A 134 -0.95 -3.36 -5.76
C LEU A 134 0.01 -2.81 -6.81
N LEU A 135 1.26 -3.20 -6.70
CA LEU A 135 2.34 -2.93 -7.62
C LEU A 135 2.76 -4.22 -8.28
N GLU A 136 2.73 -4.27 -9.61
CA GLU A 136 3.16 -5.41 -10.43
C GLU A 136 4.16 -4.92 -11.49
N ASP A 137 4.79 -5.83 -12.20
CA ASP A 137 5.63 -5.53 -13.37
C ASP A 137 6.56 -4.31 -13.18
N ASN A 138 7.44 -4.36 -12.19
CA ASN A 138 8.39 -3.27 -11.90
C ASN A 138 7.72 -1.95 -11.50
N CYS A 139 6.84 -2.01 -10.53
CA CYS A 139 6.16 -0.87 -9.93
C CYS A 139 4.98 -0.29 -10.75
N GLN A 140 4.37 -1.04 -11.65
CA GLN A 140 3.11 -0.63 -12.26
C GLN A 140 2.00 -0.68 -11.21
N MET A 141 1.27 0.41 -11.03
CA MET A 141 0.11 0.47 -10.14
C MET A 141 -1.10 -0.14 -10.85
N THR A 142 -1.60 -1.27 -10.37
CA THR A 142 -2.66 -2.06 -11.03
C THR A 142 -3.96 -2.14 -10.24
N TYR A 143 -3.92 -1.87 -8.94
CA TYR A 143 -5.07 -1.79 -8.07
C TYR A 143 -4.85 -0.71 -7.02
N LEU A 144 -5.89 0.04 -6.70
CA LEU A 144 -5.91 1.01 -5.60
C LEU A 144 -7.28 0.99 -4.93
N GLU A 145 -7.31 0.75 -3.63
CA GLU A 145 -8.45 0.96 -2.76
C GLU A 145 -8.08 2.00 -1.69
N GLU A 146 -8.98 2.90 -1.39
CA GLU A 146 -8.75 3.98 -0.42
C GLU A 146 -9.87 4.02 0.60
N GLU A 147 -9.54 4.31 1.85
CA GLU A 147 -10.54 4.65 2.86
C GLU A 147 -11.24 5.93 2.45
N THR A 148 -12.37 5.81 1.79
CA THR A 148 -13.14 6.97 1.34
C THR A 148 -14.40 7.10 2.17
N PRO A 149 -14.58 8.17 2.90
CA PRO A 149 -15.89 8.47 3.44
C PRO A 149 -16.80 8.88 2.29
N GLY A 150 -17.69 7.99 1.92
CA GLY A 150 -18.85 8.31 1.07
C GLY A 150 -18.55 9.15 -0.16
N GLY A 151 -17.76 8.61 -1.06
CA GLY A 151 -17.54 9.08 -2.41
C GLY A 151 -17.72 10.58 -2.64
N SER A 152 -16.78 11.19 -3.25
CA SER A 152 -16.85 12.47 -3.92
C SER A 152 -17.10 13.71 -3.07
N GLN A 153 -16.26 14.68 -3.20
CA GLN A 153 -16.41 16.09 -2.89
C GLN A 153 -16.18 16.57 -1.46
N GLY A 154 -15.79 15.74 -0.53
CA GLY A 154 -15.24 16.22 0.73
C GLY A 154 -13.74 16.12 0.73
N THR A 155 -13.05 17.15 1.13
CA THR A 155 -11.66 17.03 1.50
C THR A 155 -11.57 15.95 2.60
N ARG A 156 -10.74 14.92 2.42
CA ARG A 156 -10.46 13.92 3.47
C ARG A 156 -9.79 14.53 4.69
N ASP A 157 -9.46 15.80 4.54
CA ASP A 157 -8.75 16.56 5.53
C ASP A 157 -9.58 16.69 6.79
N ASN A 158 -8.96 16.34 7.91
CA ASN A 158 -9.52 16.54 9.23
C ASN A 158 -10.82 15.77 9.53
N LEU A 159 -11.04 14.63 8.92
CA LEU A 159 -12.20 13.80 9.21
C LEU A 159 -12.40 13.56 10.71
N PRO A 160 -13.64 13.66 11.23
CA PRO A 160 -13.92 13.45 12.64
C PRO A 160 -13.64 12.01 13.10
N ASN A 161 -13.87 11.05 12.23
CA ASN A 161 -13.61 9.63 12.41
C ASN A 161 -12.33 9.23 11.67
N ASP A 162 -11.75 8.13 12.10
CA ASP A 162 -10.53 7.53 11.58
C ASP A 162 -10.91 6.23 10.86
N PRO A 163 -11.45 6.28 9.60
CA PRO A 163 -12.08 5.13 8.96
C PRO A 163 -11.07 4.03 8.65
N TYR A 164 -11.47 2.80 8.91
CA TYR A 164 -10.79 1.57 8.54
C TYR A 164 -11.83 0.49 8.21
N GLU A 165 -12.40 0.57 7.01
CA GLU A 165 -13.52 -0.25 6.57
C GLU A 165 -13.25 -0.90 5.21
N LEU A 166 -12.59 -0.20 4.27
CA LEU A 166 -12.39 -0.65 2.90
C LEU A 166 -11.03 -1.32 2.66
N THR A 167 -10.02 -0.93 3.44
CA THR A 167 -8.64 -1.43 3.30
C THR A 167 -8.31 -2.54 4.30
N THR A 168 -9.32 -3.23 4.83
CA THR A 168 -9.11 -4.39 5.72
C THR A 168 -8.48 -5.55 4.96
N PRO A 169 -7.65 -6.39 5.63
CA PRO A 169 -7.01 -7.52 4.95
C PRO A 169 -8.02 -8.49 4.31
N GLU A 170 -9.20 -8.67 4.90
CA GLU A 170 -10.24 -9.55 4.34
C GLU A 170 -10.76 -9.03 3.00
N LEU A 171 -11.07 -7.74 2.90
CA LEU A 171 -11.61 -7.15 1.67
C LEU A 171 -10.56 -7.07 0.56
N VAL A 172 -9.35 -6.63 0.91
CA VAL A 172 -8.23 -6.57 -0.04
C VAL A 172 -7.87 -7.96 -0.56
N LEU A 173 -7.78 -8.96 0.33
CA LEU A 173 -7.53 -10.34 -0.05
C LEU A 173 -8.61 -10.91 -0.97
N ALA A 174 -9.89 -10.67 -0.64
CA ALA A 174 -11.01 -11.11 -1.46
C ALA A 174 -10.97 -10.48 -2.86
N HIS A 175 -10.67 -9.19 -2.94
CA HIS A 175 -10.50 -8.48 -4.22
C HIS A 175 -9.38 -9.09 -5.07
N LEU A 176 -8.19 -9.28 -4.50
CA LEU A 176 -7.03 -9.81 -5.22
C LEU A 176 -7.26 -11.27 -5.69
N LYS A 177 -7.90 -12.10 -4.88
CA LYS A 177 -8.29 -13.47 -5.29
C LYS A 177 -9.26 -13.48 -6.47
N ASN A 178 -10.27 -12.63 -6.43
CA ASN A 178 -11.25 -12.52 -7.52
C ASN A 178 -10.60 -12.04 -8.81
N ARG A 179 -9.73 -11.05 -8.73
CA ARG A 179 -8.95 -10.53 -9.85
C ARG A 179 -8.12 -11.64 -10.50
N ASN A 180 -7.31 -12.36 -9.73
CA ASN A 180 -6.47 -13.45 -10.23
C ASN A 180 -7.30 -14.57 -10.88
N GLN A 181 -8.47 -14.86 -10.34
CA GLN A 181 -9.38 -15.83 -10.96
C GLN A 181 -9.90 -15.37 -12.32
N GLN A 182 -10.29 -14.10 -12.44
CA GLN A 182 -10.75 -13.52 -13.71
C GLN A 182 -9.64 -13.52 -14.77
N GLU A 183 -8.42 -13.14 -14.40
CA GLU A 183 -7.27 -13.15 -15.31
C GLU A 183 -6.95 -14.57 -15.82
N ARG A 184 -7.01 -15.58 -14.94
CA ARG A 184 -6.83 -16.99 -15.33
C ARG A 184 -7.89 -17.45 -16.32
N ILE A 185 -9.16 -17.10 -16.09
CA ILE A 185 -10.27 -17.43 -17.00
C ILE A 185 -10.05 -16.75 -18.35
N GLN A 186 -9.66 -15.49 -18.37
CA GLN A 186 -9.38 -14.75 -19.61
C GLN A 186 -8.23 -15.36 -20.41
N LYS A 187 -7.12 -15.71 -19.76
CA LYS A 187 -5.98 -16.40 -20.39
C LYS A 187 -6.38 -17.74 -21.01
N LEU A 188 -7.23 -18.53 -20.33
CA LEU A 188 -7.75 -19.81 -20.85
C LEU A 188 -8.64 -19.61 -22.09
N ASN A 189 -9.52 -18.63 -22.06
CA ASN A 189 -10.41 -18.31 -23.18
C ASN A 189 -9.62 -17.86 -24.42
N THR A 190 -8.59 -17.02 -24.24
CA THR A 190 -7.73 -16.57 -25.33
C THR A 190 -6.95 -17.74 -25.93
N ALA A 191 -6.35 -18.60 -25.10
CA ALA A 191 -5.64 -19.78 -25.58
C ALA A 191 -6.54 -20.76 -26.35
N SER A 192 -7.80 -20.89 -25.94
CA SER A 192 -8.79 -21.72 -26.62
C SER A 192 -9.20 -21.16 -28.01
N GLN A 193 -9.24 -19.83 -28.14
CA GLN A 193 -9.54 -19.17 -29.41
C GLN A 193 -8.38 -19.32 -30.40
N ASP A 194 -7.13 -19.20 -29.95
CA ASP A 194 -5.94 -19.38 -30.80
C ASP A 194 -5.83 -20.81 -31.35
N LEU A 195 -6.29 -21.81 -30.62
CA LEU A 195 -6.34 -23.21 -31.06
C LEU A 195 -7.45 -23.51 -32.07
N SER A 196 -8.46 -22.64 -32.16
CA SER A 196 -9.61 -22.80 -33.06
C SER A 196 -9.48 -22.13 -34.42
N LEU A 197 -8.39 -21.37 -34.66
CA LEU A 197 -8.12 -20.76 -35.95
C LEU A 197 -7.57 -21.82 -36.93
N PRO A 198 -8.21 -22.04 -38.09
CA PRO A 198 -7.71 -22.97 -39.11
C PRO A 198 -6.36 -22.44 -39.68
N LYS A 199 -5.41 -23.36 -39.80
CA LYS A 199 -4.11 -23.12 -40.49
C LYS A 199 -4.28 -22.96 -41.96
#